data_120aa81ef1aef3169499d873cdeb278f
#
_entry.id   120aa81ef1aef3169499d873cdeb278f
#
_cell.length_a   1.000
_cell.length_b   1.000
_cell.length_c   1.000
_cell.angle_alpha   90.00
_cell.angle_beta   90.00
_cell.angle_gamma   90.00
#
_symmetry.space_group_name_H-M   'P 1'
#
loop_
_entity.id
_entity.type
_entity.pdbx_description
1 polymer ?
#
loop_
_entity_poly.entity_id
_entity_poly.type
_entity_poly.pdbx_seq_one_letter_code
_entity_poly.pdbx_strand_id
1 'polypeptide(L)'
;MKIDAIEGDSIDLIVTSPPYGVDIKYENYNDNIPYDRYLDFTAEWLKKCLNLVKPDGRLCLNIPLDKLKGGGQSVYVDITSIAKKVGWKYHTTIIWNEQNISRRTAWGSWLSASAPFVIAPVEMIVVMYKKQWKKKHKGTSDISREEFLEWTNGVWNFGGENRTKIGHPAPFPVELPKRCIKLFSFVEDVVLDPFLGSGSTLIACLETNRKGIGVEINKNYCELAVKRLKEYGILQRKLVEVL
;
A
#
# COMPACT_ATOMS: atom_id res chain seq x y z
N MET A 1 -13.92 11.42 -3.24
CA MET A 1 -13.58 9.97 -3.34
C MET A 1 -14.86 9.17 -3.12
N LYS A 2 -15.16 8.19 -3.96
CA LYS A 2 -16.34 7.29 -3.77
C LYS A 2 -16.24 6.40 -2.52
N ILE A 3 -15.17 6.53 -1.75
CA ILE A 3 -14.95 5.88 -0.46
C ILE A 3 -16.08 6.17 0.56
N ASP A 4 -16.78 7.27 0.38
CA ASP A 4 -17.92 7.68 1.23
C ASP A 4 -19.17 6.78 1.04
N ALA A 5 -19.17 5.90 0.02
CA ALA A 5 -20.22 4.89 -0.19
C ALA A 5 -20.01 3.61 0.65
N ILE A 6 -18.85 3.45 1.27
CA ILE A 6 -18.51 2.28 2.08
C ILE A 6 -19.02 2.50 3.51
N GLU A 7 -19.69 1.48 4.06
CA GLU A 7 -20.20 1.52 5.44
C GLU A 7 -19.07 1.64 6.46
N GLY A 8 -19.27 2.44 7.49
CA GLY A 8 -18.33 2.56 8.61
C GLY A 8 -18.19 1.25 9.40
N ASP A 9 -17.01 1.02 9.97
CA ASP A 9 -16.69 -0.18 10.77
C ASP A 9 -16.93 -1.52 10.01
N SER A 10 -16.82 -1.51 8.66
CA SER A 10 -17.03 -2.69 7.81
C SER A 10 -15.75 -3.37 7.33
N ILE A 11 -14.63 -2.65 7.32
CA ILE A 11 -13.34 -3.10 6.74
C ILE A 11 -12.48 -3.77 7.81
N ASP A 12 -11.93 -4.95 7.48
CA ASP A 12 -11.03 -5.72 8.34
C ASP A 12 -9.56 -5.34 8.17
N LEU A 13 -9.16 -5.04 6.92
CA LEU A 13 -7.79 -4.69 6.58
C LEU A 13 -7.78 -3.67 5.43
N ILE A 14 -6.90 -2.69 5.52
CA ILE A 14 -6.52 -1.84 4.39
C ILE A 14 -5.10 -2.22 3.98
N VAL A 15 -4.89 -2.45 2.68
CA VAL A 15 -3.56 -2.59 2.07
C VAL A 15 -3.48 -1.62 0.92
N THR A 16 -2.55 -0.68 0.97
CA THR A 16 -2.51 0.40 -0.01
C THR A 16 -1.14 1.04 -0.16
N SER A 17 -0.91 1.66 -1.32
CA SER A 17 0.22 2.50 -1.65
C SER A 17 -0.32 3.80 -2.27
N PRO A 18 -0.47 4.88 -1.49
CA PRO A 18 -0.99 6.15 -2.00
C PRO A 18 0.00 6.81 -2.96
N PRO A 19 -0.41 7.82 -3.74
CA PRO A 19 0.53 8.69 -4.45
C PRO A 19 1.57 9.27 -3.48
N TYR A 20 2.85 9.33 -3.92
CA TYR A 20 3.96 9.65 -3.01
C TYR A 20 4.34 11.14 -2.96
N GLY A 21 3.70 11.99 -3.79
CA GLY A 21 4.10 13.39 -3.93
C GLY A 21 5.53 13.57 -4.49
N VAL A 22 5.96 12.66 -5.37
CA VAL A 22 7.34 12.59 -5.91
C VAL A 22 7.43 12.89 -7.40
N ASP A 23 6.57 13.75 -7.92
CA ASP A 23 6.49 14.14 -9.34
C ASP A 23 6.22 12.97 -10.32
N ILE A 24 5.53 11.93 -9.88
CA ILE A 24 5.06 10.89 -10.80
C ILE A 24 3.91 11.46 -11.62
N LYS A 25 4.06 11.43 -12.94
CA LYS A 25 3.00 11.88 -13.85
C LYS A 25 1.91 10.79 -13.93
N TYR A 26 0.80 11.03 -13.26
CA TYR A 26 -0.44 10.29 -13.47
C TYR A 26 -1.27 11.01 -14.54
N GLU A 27 -1.99 10.30 -15.39
CA GLU A 27 -2.73 10.90 -16.52
C GLU A 27 -3.72 12.02 -16.08
N ASN A 28 -4.36 11.90 -14.93
CA ASN A 28 -5.39 12.82 -14.43
C ASN A 28 -5.06 13.43 -13.06
N TYR A 29 -3.88 13.22 -12.53
CA TYR A 29 -3.45 13.75 -11.24
C TYR A 29 -2.03 14.30 -11.34
N ASN A 30 -1.91 15.59 -11.01
CA ASN A 30 -0.59 16.22 -10.93
C ASN A 30 -0.03 16.02 -9.51
N ASP A 31 0.95 15.13 -9.39
CA ASP A 31 1.63 14.83 -8.12
C ASP A 31 2.63 15.94 -7.69
N ASN A 32 2.73 17.01 -8.50
CA ASN A 32 3.58 18.18 -8.22
C ASN A 32 2.80 19.23 -7.42
N ILE A 33 2.32 18.85 -6.25
CA ILE A 33 1.68 19.75 -5.29
C ILE A 33 2.69 20.12 -4.18
N PRO A 34 2.58 21.29 -3.54
CA PRO A 34 3.37 21.63 -2.36
C PRO A 34 3.29 20.52 -1.31
N TYR A 35 4.41 20.19 -0.69
CA TYR A 35 4.51 19.04 0.20
C TYR A 35 3.59 19.14 1.42
N ASP A 36 3.38 20.32 1.96
CA ASP A 36 2.40 20.61 3.03
C ASP A 36 0.97 20.23 2.60
N ARG A 37 0.58 20.57 1.37
CA ARG A 37 -0.73 20.18 0.81
C ARG A 37 -0.88 18.67 0.61
N TYR A 38 0.22 18.03 0.23
CA TYR A 38 0.26 16.56 0.18
C TYR A 38 0.05 15.93 1.57
N LEU A 39 0.65 16.51 2.61
CA LEU A 39 0.46 16.07 3.99
C LEU A 39 -0.97 16.31 4.49
N ASP A 40 -1.59 17.44 4.15
CA ASP A 40 -3.01 17.72 4.45
C ASP A 40 -3.93 16.68 3.79
N PHE A 41 -3.75 16.44 2.49
CA PHE A 41 -4.48 15.39 1.77
C PHE A 41 -4.29 14.02 2.42
N THR A 42 -3.06 13.72 2.86
CA THR A 42 -2.75 12.46 3.54
C THR A 42 -3.50 12.32 4.86
N ALA A 43 -3.60 13.39 5.64
CA ALA A 43 -4.39 13.39 6.88
C ALA A 43 -5.88 13.13 6.61
N GLU A 44 -6.44 13.73 5.57
CA GLU A 44 -7.86 13.58 5.21
C GLU A 44 -8.22 12.14 4.83
N TRP A 45 -7.47 11.51 3.91
CA TRP A 45 -7.79 10.15 3.50
C TRP A 45 -7.51 9.13 4.61
N LEU A 46 -6.45 9.31 5.40
CA LEU A 46 -6.18 8.46 6.57
C LEU A 46 -7.32 8.52 7.60
N LYS A 47 -7.91 9.70 7.81
CA LYS A 47 -9.07 9.88 8.70
C LYS A 47 -10.31 9.19 8.16
N LYS A 48 -10.59 9.30 6.85
CA LYS A 48 -11.69 8.57 6.20
C LYS A 48 -11.50 7.06 6.35
N CYS A 49 -10.32 6.54 6.03
CA CYS A 49 -9.98 5.13 6.20
C CYS A 49 -10.16 4.64 7.64
N LEU A 50 -9.77 5.43 8.64
CA LEU A 50 -9.94 5.09 10.05
C LEU A 50 -11.42 4.88 10.43
N ASN A 51 -12.33 5.67 9.84
CA ASN A 51 -13.78 5.53 10.09
C ASN A 51 -14.35 4.24 9.48
N LEU A 52 -13.82 3.77 8.35
CA LEU A 52 -14.29 2.57 7.66
C LEU A 52 -13.81 1.27 8.31
N VAL A 53 -12.65 1.31 8.96
CA VAL A 53 -12.04 0.12 9.54
C VAL A 53 -12.72 -0.26 10.84
N LYS A 54 -12.95 -1.56 11.04
CA LYS A 54 -13.46 -2.15 12.30
C LYS A 54 -12.56 -1.77 13.50
N PRO A 55 -13.05 -1.82 14.74
CA PRO A 55 -12.24 -1.49 15.92
C PRO A 55 -10.95 -2.30 16.06
N ASP A 56 -10.91 -3.54 15.56
CA ASP A 56 -9.75 -4.43 15.51
C ASP A 56 -9.14 -4.55 14.12
N GLY A 57 -9.61 -3.71 13.19
CA GLY A 57 -9.09 -3.67 11.82
C GLY A 57 -7.73 -2.99 11.74
N ARG A 58 -7.04 -3.23 10.64
CA ARG A 58 -5.61 -2.93 10.43
C ARG A 58 -5.37 -2.15 9.15
N LEU A 59 -4.22 -1.51 9.08
CA LEU A 59 -3.70 -0.80 7.90
C LEU A 59 -2.28 -1.29 7.63
N CYS A 60 -2.02 -1.72 6.39
CA CYS A 60 -0.69 -1.92 5.83
C CYS A 60 -0.47 -0.83 4.78
N LEU A 61 0.35 0.13 5.10
CA LEU A 61 0.61 1.31 4.28
C LEU A 61 2.01 1.23 3.69
N ASN A 62 2.11 1.01 2.38
CA ASN A 62 3.37 0.96 1.65
C ASN A 62 3.75 2.37 1.18
N ILE A 63 4.90 2.87 1.61
CA ILE A 63 5.41 4.22 1.31
C ILE A 63 6.93 4.22 1.18
N PRO A 64 7.52 5.15 0.40
CA PRO A 64 8.96 5.27 0.30
C PRO A 64 9.57 5.74 1.63
N LEU A 65 10.82 5.36 1.87
CA LEU A 65 11.58 5.85 3.01
C LEU A 65 11.75 7.37 2.93
N ASP A 66 12.25 7.86 1.78
CA ASP A 66 12.66 9.24 1.58
C ASP A 66 12.25 9.79 0.22
N LYS A 67 12.16 11.13 0.16
CA LYS A 67 12.11 11.92 -1.07
C LYS A 67 13.37 12.79 -1.11
N LEU A 68 14.25 12.52 -2.08
CA LEU A 68 15.53 13.23 -2.19
C LEU A 68 15.46 14.48 -3.08
N LYS A 69 14.48 14.58 -3.98
CA LYS A 69 14.36 15.68 -4.94
C LYS A 69 13.85 16.94 -4.24
N GLY A 70 14.65 18.01 -4.28
CA GLY A 70 14.33 19.30 -3.67
C GLY A 70 14.64 19.42 -2.18
N GLY A 71 15.48 18.54 -1.65
CA GLY A 71 15.85 18.44 -0.25
C GLY A 71 15.44 17.12 0.38
N GLY A 72 16.19 16.64 1.35
CA GLY A 72 15.90 15.38 2.03
C GLY A 72 14.64 15.49 2.88
N GLN A 73 13.60 14.73 2.55
CA GLN A 73 12.37 14.59 3.33
C GLN A 73 12.11 13.12 3.60
N SER A 74 11.91 12.77 4.86
CA SER A 74 11.54 11.40 5.23
C SER A 74 10.02 11.22 5.15
N VAL A 75 9.54 10.81 3.98
CA VAL A 75 8.12 10.52 3.72
C VAL A 75 7.56 9.53 4.74
N TYR A 76 8.35 8.49 5.06
CA TYR A 76 7.99 7.50 6.07
C TYR A 76 7.71 8.13 7.45
N VAL A 77 8.58 9.02 7.93
CA VAL A 77 8.42 9.66 9.25
C VAL A 77 7.19 10.57 9.26
N ASP A 78 7.05 11.40 8.23
CA ASP A 78 5.98 12.38 8.13
C ASP A 78 4.60 11.72 8.06
N ILE A 79 4.41 10.76 7.15
CA ILE A 79 3.13 10.05 7.00
C ILE A 79 2.81 9.21 8.23
N THR A 80 3.80 8.53 8.81
CA THR A 80 3.59 7.75 10.05
C THR A 80 3.17 8.67 11.21
N SER A 81 3.77 9.84 11.32
CA SER A 81 3.41 10.84 12.33
C SER A 81 1.99 11.37 12.14
N ILE A 82 1.60 11.65 10.89
CA ILE A 82 0.22 12.08 10.56
C ILE A 82 -0.78 10.97 10.88
N ALA A 83 -0.52 9.74 10.48
CA ALA A 83 -1.40 8.62 10.77
C ALA A 83 -1.64 8.46 12.28
N LYS A 84 -0.59 8.59 13.11
CA LYS A 84 -0.72 8.59 14.57
C LYS A 84 -1.55 9.77 15.08
N LYS A 85 -1.35 10.97 14.56
CA LYS A 85 -2.13 12.18 14.93
C LYS A 85 -3.61 12.04 14.57
N VAL A 86 -3.92 11.39 13.46
CA VAL A 86 -5.29 11.09 13.01
C VAL A 86 -5.99 10.06 13.90
N GLY A 87 -5.23 9.21 14.60
CA GLY A 87 -5.77 8.24 15.57
C GLY A 87 -5.39 6.78 15.30
N TRP A 88 -4.63 6.49 14.24
CA TRP A 88 -4.06 5.17 14.02
C TRP A 88 -3.02 4.83 15.08
N LYS A 89 -3.01 3.58 15.54
CA LYS A 89 -2.01 3.07 16.48
C LYS A 89 -0.94 2.29 15.73
N TYR A 90 0.30 2.69 15.90
CA TYR A 90 1.44 2.02 15.29
C TYR A 90 1.67 0.64 15.91
N HIS A 91 1.93 -0.37 15.07
CA HIS A 91 2.31 -1.70 15.49
C HIS A 91 3.77 -2.00 15.15
N THR A 92 4.09 -2.00 13.85
CA THR A 92 5.44 -2.30 13.36
C THR A 92 5.65 -1.69 11.97
N THR A 93 6.88 -1.78 11.47
CA THR A 93 7.21 -1.49 10.06
C THR A 93 7.99 -2.66 9.48
N ILE A 94 7.60 -3.07 8.28
CA ILE A 94 8.30 -4.05 7.48
C ILE A 94 9.06 -3.30 6.39
N ILE A 95 10.33 -3.64 6.18
CA ILE A 95 11.16 -3.08 5.13
C ILE A 95 11.02 -3.96 3.89
N TRP A 96 10.52 -3.41 2.80
CA TRP A 96 10.54 -4.12 1.52
C TRP A 96 11.70 -3.64 0.67
N ASN A 97 12.65 -4.55 0.43
CA ASN A 97 13.78 -4.36 -0.47
C ASN A 97 13.41 -4.91 -1.85
N GLU A 98 13.21 -4.01 -2.82
CA GLU A 98 12.85 -4.34 -4.19
C GLU A 98 13.97 -5.03 -4.98
N GLN A 99 15.18 -5.17 -4.41
CA GLN A 99 16.37 -5.75 -5.06
C GLN A 99 16.77 -5.06 -6.39
N ASN A 100 16.34 -3.83 -6.61
CA ASN A 100 16.47 -3.10 -7.88
C ASN A 100 17.64 -2.10 -7.88
N ILE A 101 18.74 -2.44 -7.20
CA ILE A 101 19.88 -1.55 -6.96
C ILE A 101 20.78 -1.38 -8.20
N SER A 102 20.79 -2.34 -9.12
CA SER A 102 21.84 -2.49 -10.14
C SER A 102 21.94 -1.36 -11.17
N ARG A 103 21.04 -0.37 -11.17
CA ARG A 103 21.02 0.75 -12.12
C ARG A 103 20.91 2.13 -11.48
N ARG A 104 21.01 2.22 -10.16
CA ARG A 104 20.94 3.51 -9.47
C ARG A 104 22.34 4.03 -9.24
N THR A 105 22.70 5.13 -9.90
CA THR A 105 23.91 5.88 -9.61
C THR A 105 23.64 6.82 -8.46
N ALA A 106 24.55 6.83 -7.48
CA ALA A 106 24.57 7.87 -6.46
C ALA A 106 24.84 9.22 -7.13
N TRP A 107 23.98 10.19 -6.91
CA TRP A 107 24.16 11.56 -7.32
C TRP A 107 24.77 12.36 -6.16
N GLY A 108 25.35 13.49 -6.45
CA GLY A 108 26.04 14.33 -5.48
C GLY A 108 27.52 14.43 -5.79
N SER A 109 28.33 14.71 -4.76
CA SER A 109 29.78 14.80 -4.95
C SER A 109 30.38 13.40 -5.22
N TRP A 110 31.02 13.25 -6.40
CA TRP A 110 31.67 12.01 -6.79
C TRP A 110 32.99 11.85 -6.01
N LEU A 111 33.17 10.72 -5.34
CA LEU A 111 34.35 10.38 -4.52
C LEU A 111 34.75 11.46 -3.51
N SER A 112 33.80 12.22 -3.03
CA SER A 112 34.04 13.32 -2.06
C SER A 112 33.01 13.29 -0.95
N ALA A 113 33.44 13.51 0.28
CA ALA A 113 32.56 13.64 1.44
C ALA A 113 31.82 14.98 1.51
N SER A 114 32.01 15.88 0.52
CA SER A 114 31.41 17.21 0.56
C SER A 114 29.89 17.22 0.48
N ALA A 115 29.29 16.36 -0.36
CA ALA A 115 27.82 16.25 -0.52
C ALA A 115 27.41 14.94 -1.21
N PRO A 116 27.77 13.75 -0.69
CA PRO A 116 27.34 12.49 -1.29
C PRO A 116 25.87 12.24 -1.02
N PHE A 117 25.16 11.63 -1.98
CA PHE A 117 23.80 11.11 -1.77
C PHE A 117 23.82 9.63 -1.49
N VAL A 118 23.04 9.21 -0.50
CA VAL A 118 22.77 7.80 -0.20
C VAL A 118 21.39 7.45 -0.73
N ILE A 119 21.32 6.40 -1.55
CA ILE A 119 20.06 5.91 -2.11
C ILE A 119 19.61 4.71 -1.30
N ALA A 120 18.41 4.77 -0.76
CA ALA A 120 17.76 3.65 -0.09
C ALA A 120 16.74 2.99 -1.06
N PRO A 121 17.05 1.82 -1.64
CA PRO A 121 16.15 1.12 -2.57
C PRO A 121 15.12 0.29 -1.82
N VAL A 122 14.50 0.86 -0.81
CA VAL A 122 13.54 0.20 0.06
C VAL A 122 12.27 1.03 0.18
N GLU A 123 11.15 0.33 0.34
CA GLU A 123 9.89 0.92 0.76
C GLU A 123 9.50 0.40 2.15
N MET A 124 8.71 1.17 2.86
CA MET A 124 8.30 0.91 4.22
C MET A 124 6.83 0.50 4.25
N ILE A 125 6.54 -0.71 4.69
CA ILE A 125 5.16 -1.16 4.92
C ILE A 125 4.84 -0.89 6.40
N VAL A 126 4.17 0.23 6.66
CA VAL A 126 3.78 0.64 8.01
C VAL A 126 2.53 -0.11 8.42
N VAL A 127 2.61 -0.93 9.46
CA VAL A 127 1.47 -1.70 9.99
C VAL A 127 0.88 -0.97 11.18
N MET A 128 -0.39 -0.64 11.08
CA MET A 128 -1.14 0.09 12.10
C MET A 128 -2.50 -0.56 12.37
N TYR A 129 -3.18 -0.14 13.43
CA TYR A 129 -4.51 -0.62 13.80
C TYR A 129 -5.36 0.49 14.41
N LYS A 130 -6.70 0.32 14.42
CA LYS A 130 -7.63 1.35 14.92
C LYS A 130 -7.66 1.43 16.45
N LYS A 131 -8.23 0.47 17.16
CA LYS A 131 -8.40 0.51 18.64
C LYS A 131 -7.61 -0.58 19.34
N GLN A 132 -7.66 -1.81 18.82
CA GLN A 132 -7.04 -2.99 19.43
C GLN A 132 -6.35 -3.85 18.37
N TRP A 133 -5.20 -4.40 18.73
CA TRP A 133 -4.42 -5.25 17.81
C TRP A 133 -4.99 -6.66 17.66
N LYS A 134 -5.43 -7.26 18.78
CA LYS A 134 -5.98 -8.61 18.77
C LYS A 134 -7.36 -8.62 18.13
N LYS A 135 -7.56 -9.43 17.09
CA LYS A 135 -8.87 -9.64 16.45
C LYS A 135 -9.86 -10.23 17.47
N LYS A 136 -11.10 -9.71 17.49
CA LYS A 136 -12.17 -10.17 18.38
C LYS A 136 -12.86 -11.39 17.84
N HIS A 137 -13.14 -11.42 16.53
CA HIS A 137 -13.76 -12.57 15.90
C HIS A 137 -12.72 -13.67 15.63
N LYS A 138 -13.21 -14.90 15.59
CA LYS A 138 -12.42 -16.05 15.17
C LYS A 138 -12.66 -16.28 13.68
N GLY A 139 -11.60 -16.49 12.92
CA GLY A 139 -11.65 -16.79 11.49
C GLY A 139 -10.62 -17.85 11.12
N THR A 140 -10.66 -18.30 9.88
CA THR A 140 -9.69 -19.26 9.34
C THR A 140 -8.43 -18.53 8.88
N SER A 141 -7.27 -18.96 9.36
CA SER A 141 -5.97 -18.55 8.84
C SER A 141 -5.48 -19.57 7.83
N ASP A 142 -5.07 -19.12 6.65
CA ASP A 142 -4.56 -19.94 5.55
C ASP A 142 -3.06 -19.76 5.30
N ILE A 143 -2.37 -19.12 6.25
CA ILE A 143 -0.91 -18.95 6.21
C ILE A 143 -0.22 -20.25 6.63
N SER A 144 0.76 -20.72 5.85
CA SER A 144 1.55 -21.89 6.22
C SER A 144 2.57 -21.54 7.32
N ARG A 145 3.14 -22.58 7.93
CA ARG A 145 4.19 -22.41 8.93
C ARG A 145 5.42 -21.73 8.34
N GLU A 146 5.81 -22.09 7.14
CA GLU A 146 6.96 -21.57 6.41
C GLU A 146 6.75 -20.10 6.03
N GLU A 147 5.57 -19.77 5.45
CA GLU A 147 5.17 -18.39 5.15
C GLU A 147 5.18 -17.53 6.42
N PHE A 148 4.63 -18.04 7.53
CA PHE A 148 4.57 -17.30 8.78
C PHE A 148 5.97 -16.99 9.32
N LEU A 149 6.88 -17.98 9.35
CA LEU A 149 8.26 -17.80 9.83
C LEU A 149 9.05 -16.86 8.94
N GLU A 150 8.88 -16.93 7.62
CA GLU A 150 9.55 -16.04 6.68
C GLU A 150 9.00 -14.61 6.76
N TRP A 151 7.67 -14.45 6.72
CA TRP A 151 7.05 -13.15 6.55
C TRP A 151 6.92 -12.34 7.84
N THR A 152 7.06 -12.96 8.99
CA THR A 152 7.19 -12.24 10.29
C THR A 152 8.59 -11.66 10.50
N ASN A 153 9.57 -11.97 9.64
CA ASN A 153 10.80 -11.19 9.59
C ASN A 153 10.50 -9.79 9.01
N GLY A 154 11.02 -8.77 9.68
CA GLY A 154 10.77 -7.37 9.32
C GLY A 154 11.47 -6.88 8.05
N VAL A 155 12.10 -7.76 7.26
CA VAL A 155 12.74 -7.43 5.97
C VAL A 155 12.29 -8.43 4.92
N TRP A 156 11.61 -7.92 3.90
CA TRP A 156 11.17 -8.70 2.75
C TRP A 156 12.05 -8.41 1.53
N ASN A 157 12.53 -9.46 0.87
CA ASN A 157 13.40 -9.37 -0.31
C ASN A 157 12.72 -10.06 -1.49
N PHE A 158 12.05 -9.27 -2.33
CA PHE A 158 11.51 -9.74 -3.61
C PHE A 158 11.41 -8.56 -4.61
N GLY A 159 11.46 -8.89 -5.91
CA GLY A 159 11.50 -7.90 -6.97
C GLY A 159 10.22 -7.06 -7.07
N GLY A 160 10.39 -5.79 -7.47
CA GLY A 160 9.29 -4.91 -7.84
C GLY A 160 8.63 -5.33 -9.16
N GLU A 161 7.53 -4.68 -9.52
CA GLU A 161 6.78 -4.97 -10.75
C GLU A 161 7.31 -4.19 -11.95
N ASN A 162 7.16 -4.74 -13.14
CA ASN A 162 7.57 -4.07 -14.38
C ASN A 162 6.50 -3.07 -14.83
N ARG A 163 6.80 -1.77 -14.69
CA ARG A 163 5.90 -0.64 -15.02
C ARG A 163 5.39 -0.70 -16.45
N THR A 164 6.28 -0.95 -17.42
CA THR A 164 5.93 -0.98 -18.85
C THR A 164 5.02 -2.16 -19.19
N LYS A 165 5.25 -3.32 -18.57
CA LYS A 165 4.44 -4.52 -18.79
C LYS A 165 3.03 -4.37 -18.20
N ILE A 166 2.92 -3.72 -17.06
CA ILE A 166 1.63 -3.53 -16.38
C ILE A 166 0.84 -2.36 -16.96
N GLY A 167 1.50 -1.30 -17.47
CA GLY A 167 0.82 -0.10 -17.96
C GLY A 167 0.40 0.86 -16.84
N HIS A 168 1.05 0.80 -15.68
CA HIS A 168 0.84 1.70 -14.55
C HIS A 168 2.19 2.30 -14.10
N PRO A 169 2.26 3.60 -13.72
CA PRO A 169 3.53 4.27 -13.43
C PRO A 169 4.23 3.77 -12.16
N ALA A 170 3.49 3.25 -11.19
CA ALA A 170 4.03 2.76 -9.92
C ALA A 170 3.27 1.52 -9.42
N PRO A 171 3.29 0.37 -10.15
CA PRO A 171 2.64 -0.83 -9.69
C PRO A 171 3.51 -1.53 -8.64
N PHE A 172 2.93 -2.01 -7.56
CA PHE A 172 3.59 -2.99 -6.69
C PHE A 172 3.17 -4.42 -7.07
N PRO A 173 4.04 -5.42 -6.84
CA PRO A 173 3.74 -6.81 -7.19
C PRO A 173 2.62 -7.39 -6.31
N VAL A 174 1.88 -8.36 -6.82
CA VAL A 174 0.80 -9.06 -6.10
C VAL A 174 1.30 -9.71 -4.80
N GLU A 175 2.56 -10.10 -4.76
CA GLU A 175 3.21 -10.70 -3.59
C GLU A 175 3.16 -9.79 -2.35
N LEU A 176 3.31 -8.46 -2.52
CA LEU A 176 3.28 -7.53 -1.38
C LEU A 176 1.92 -7.55 -0.66
N PRO A 177 0.78 -7.25 -1.31
CA PRO A 177 -0.51 -7.32 -0.65
C PRO A 177 -0.88 -8.73 -0.21
N LYS A 178 -0.46 -9.78 -0.91
CA LYS A 178 -0.69 -11.18 -0.52
C LYS A 178 -0.09 -11.51 0.85
N ARG A 179 1.15 -11.12 1.08
CA ARG A 179 1.82 -11.27 2.40
C ARG A 179 1.08 -10.49 3.49
N CYS A 180 0.73 -9.23 3.24
CA CYS A 180 -0.04 -8.42 4.18
C CYS A 180 -1.41 -9.05 4.49
N ILE A 181 -2.14 -9.51 3.48
CA ILE A 181 -3.47 -10.11 3.61
C ILE A 181 -3.42 -11.37 4.45
N LYS A 182 -2.52 -12.32 4.13
CA LYS A 182 -2.42 -13.59 4.88
C LYS A 182 -1.93 -13.41 6.31
N LEU A 183 -1.02 -12.44 6.57
CA LEU A 183 -0.54 -12.13 7.93
C LEU A 183 -1.59 -11.41 8.79
N PHE A 184 -2.42 -10.55 8.20
CA PHE A 184 -3.17 -9.57 8.97
C PHE A 184 -4.69 -9.66 8.81
N SER A 185 -5.21 -10.64 8.04
CA SER A 185 -6.65 -10.91 7.90
C SER A 185 -6.95 -12.40 7.90
N PHE A 186 -8.19 -12.76 8.22
CA PHE A 186 -8.71 -14.11 8.05
C PHE A 186 -9.32 -14.30 6.65
N VAL A 187 -9.51 -15.56 6.24
CA VAL A 187 -10.31 -15.90 5.05
C VAL A 187 -11.70 -15.28 5.17
N GLU A 188 -12.26 -14.77 4.07
CA GLU A 188 -13.53 -14.04 3.97
C GLU A 188 -13.55 -12.63 4.62
N ASP A 189 -12.45 -12.16 5.27
CA ASP A 189 -12.35 -10.78 5.73
C ASP A 189 -12.43 -9.80 4.55
N VAL A 190 -12.90 -8.58 4.83
CA VAL A 190 -13.02 -7.50 3.83
C VAL A 190 -11.75 -6.68 3.79
N VAL A 191 -11.11 -6.62 2.62
CA VAL A 191 -9.88 -5.85 2.37
C VAL A 191 -10.20 -4.66 1.46
N LEU A 192 -9.74 -3.47 1.85
CA LEU A 192 -9.89 -2.24 1.07
C LEU A 192 -8.55 -1.75 0.54
N ASP A 193 -8.52 -1.35 -0.73
CA ASP A 193 -7.46 -0.52 -1.29
C ASP A 193 -8.05 0.80 -1.80
N PRO A 194 -7.86 1.93 -1.08
CA PRO A 194 -8.39 3.24 -1.46
C PRO A 194 -7.63 3.91 -2.62
N PHE A 195 -6.51 3.33 -3.09
CA PHE A 195 -5.70 3.79 -4.21
C PHE A 195 -5.34 2.61 -5.12
N LEU A 196 -6.36 1.97 -5.68
CA LEU A 196 -6.28 0.65 -6.33
C LEU A 196 -5.24 0.55 -7.45
N GLY A 197 -5.07 1.62 -8.24
CA GLY A 197 -4.17 1.63 -9.39
C GLY A 197 -4.42 0.45 -10.33
N SER A 198 -3.42 -0.40 -10.51
CA SER A 198 -3.49 -1.55 -11.42
C SER A 198 -4.21 -2.80 -10.85
N GLY A 199 -4.71 -2.76 -9.63
CA GLY A 199 -5.52 -3.84 -9.05
C GLY A 199 -4.76 -4.99 -8.37
N SER A 200 -3.48 -4.83 -8.05
CA SER A 200 -2.68 -5.90 -7.42
C SER A 200 -3.25 -6.37 -6.08
N THR A 201 -3.80 -5.47 -5.27
CA THR A 201 -4.45 -5.80 -3.99
C THR A 201 -5.69 -6.69 -4.20
N LEU A 202 -6.53 -6.37 -5.19
CA LEU A 202 -7.72 -7.16 -5.49
C LEU A 202 -7.38 -8.55 -6.03
N ILE A 203 -6.33 -8.66 -6.85
CA ILE A 203 -5.82 -9.96 -7.30
C ILE A 203 -5.38 -10.80 -6.08
N ALA A 204 -4.62 -10.21 -5.16
CA ALA A 204 -4.22 -10.89 -3.94
C ALA A 204 -5.41 -11.33 -3.06
N CYS A 205 -6.47 -10.49 -2.97
CA CYS A 205 -7.71 -10.87 -2.27
C CYS A 205 -8.33 -12.13 -2.84
N LEU A 206 -8.36 -12.23 -4.16
CA LEU A 206 -8.95 -13.36 -4.86
C LEU A 206 -8.10 -14.63 -4.69
N GLU A 207 -6.77 -14.53 -4.82
CA GLU A 207 -5.85 -15.65 -4.58
C GLU A 207 -5.94 -16.20 -3.14
N THR A 208 -6.36 -15.37 -2.21
CA THR A 208 -6.38 -15.69 -0.78
C THR A 208 -7.80 -15.83 -0.21
N ASN A 209 -8.85 -15.83 -1.06
CA ASN A 209 -10.25 -15.92 -0.65
C ASN A 209 -10.67 -14.83 0.36
N ARG A 210 -10.24 -13.57 0.14
CA ARG A 210 -10.76 -12.40 0.84
C ARG A 210 -11.71 -11.63 -0.07
N LYS A 211 -12.64 -10.88 0.55
CA LYS A 211 -13.50 -9.93 -0.16
C LYS A 211 -12.70 -8.65 -0.38
N GLY A 212 -12.57 -8.20 -1.62
CA GLY A 212 -11.78 -7.03 -1.96
C GLY A 212 -12.64 -5.87 -2.44
N ILE A 213 -12.38 -4.67 -1.93
CA ILE A 213 -12.95 -3.41 -2.41
C ILE A 213 -11.79 -2.53 -2.86
N GLY A 214 -11.86 -2.00 -4.08
CA GLY A 214 -10.87 -1.09 -4.62
C GLY A 214 -11.51 0.23 -5.04
N VAL A 215 -10.86 1.34 -4.73
CA VAL A 215 -11.26 2.68 -5.15
C VAL A 215 -10.18 3.28 -6.03
N GLU A 216 -10.59 3.76 -7.22
CA GLU A 216 -9.69 4.38 -8.18
C GLU A 216 -10.39 5.58 -8.83
N ILE A 217 -9.67 6.70 -8.96
CA ILE A 217 -10.20 7.93 -9.57
C ILE A 217 -10.00 7.96 -11.08
N ASN A 218 -8.94 7.30 -11.57
CA ASN A 218 -8.62 7.27 -12.99
C ASN A 218 -9.36 6.12 -13.68
N LYS A 219 -10.24 6.48 -14.61
CA LYS A 219 -11.03 5.50 -15.38
C LYS A 219 -10.18 4.48 -16.12
N ASN A 220 -9.04 4.89 -16.70
CA ASN A 220 -8.16 3.98 -17.43
C ASN A 220 -7.54 2.93 -16.50
N TYR A 221 -7.20 3.33 -15.26
CA TYR A 221 -6.69 2.39 -14.25
C TYR A 221 -7.79 1.48 -13.71
N CYS A 222 -9.04 1.97 -13.57
CA CYS A 222 -10.17 1.09 -13.28
C CYS A 222 -10.34 0.02 -14.36
N GLU A 223 -10.31 0.39 -15.65
CA GLU A 223 -10.42 -0.55 -16.77
C GLU A 223 -9.25 -1.53 -16.81
N LEU A 224 -8.03 -1.05 -16.53
CA LEU A 224 -6.84 -1.89 -16.40
C LEU A 224 -6.97 -2.92 -15.27
N ALA A 225 -7.40 -2.49 -14.10
CA ALA A 225 -7.62 -3.38 -12.96
C ALA A 225 -8.68 -4.45 -13.29
N VAL A 226 -9.81 -4.05 -13.87
CA VAL A 226 -10.86 -4.98 -14.32
C VAL A 226 -10.33 -5.97 -15.37
N LYS A 227 -9.54 -5.52 -16.34
CA LYS A 227 -8.92 -6.40 -17.33
C LYS A 227 -8.00 -7.42 -16.68
N ARG A 228 -7.11 -7.00 -15.79
CA ARG A 228 -6.19 -7.90 -15.06
C ARG A 228 -6.94 -8.93 -14.23
N LEU A 229 -8.00 -8.50 -13.52
CA LEU A 229 -8.86 -9.41 -12.76
C LEU A 229 -9.55 -10.46 -13.66
N LYS A 230 -9.98 -10.07 -14.88
CA LYS A 230 -10.53 -11.02 -15.87
C LYS A 230 -9.51 -12.04 -16.34
N GLU A 231 -8.30 -11.61 -16.63
CA GLU A 231 -7.20 -12.48 -17.07
C GLU A 231 -6.84 -13.54 -16.02
N TYR A 232 -6.99 -13.20 -14.74
CA TYR A 232 -6.86 -14.18 -13.64
C TYR A 232 -8.05 -15.17 -13.52
N GLY A 233 -9.03 -15.14 -14.45
CA GLY A 233 -10.17 -16.05 -14.46
C GLY A 233 -11.17 -15.86 -13.30
N ILE A 234 -11.21 -14.67 -12.71
CA ILE A 234 -11.70 -14.47 -11.34
C ILE A 234 -12.99 -13.64 -11.29
N LEU A 235 -13.43 -13.03 -12.38
CA LEU A 235 -14.67 -12.22 -12.41
C LEU A 235 -15.97 -13.03 -12.26
N GLN A 236 -15.91 -14.33 -12.21
CA GLN A 236 -17.08 -15.18 -11.94
C GLN A 236 -17.41 -15.30 -10.44
N ARG A 237 -16.51 -14.87 -9.56
CA ARG A 237 -16.75 -14.87 -8.11
C ARG A 237 -17.08 -13.44 -7.67
N LYS A 238 -18.28 -13.22 -7.11
CA LYS A 238 -18.72 -11.92 -6.50
C LYS A 238 -17.88 -11.51 -5.26
N LEU A 239 -16.56 -11.61 -5.34
CA LEU A 239 -15.66 -11.35 -4.22
C LEU A 239 -14.97 -9.98 -4.32
N VAL A 240 -15.10 -9.27 -5.44
CA VAL A 240 -14.38 -8.01 -5.68
C VAL A 240 -15.30 -6.95 -6.25
N GLU A 241 -15.11 -5.73 -5.73
CA GLU A 241 -15.79 -4.53 -6.20
C GLU A 241 -14.79 -3.43 -6.51
N VAL A 242 -14.95 -2.73 -7.64
CA VAL A 242 -14.18 -1.55 -8.03
C VAL A 242 -15.13 -0.35 -8.05
N LEU A 243 -14.89 0.64 -7.20
CA LEU A 243 -15.70 1.84 -6.98
C LEU A 243 -15.06 3.11 -7.54
#